data_502a07a76c4a43395536a882cce575d6
#
_entry.id   502a07a76c4a43395536a882cce575d6
#
_cell.length_a   1.000
_cell.length_b   1.000
_cell.length_c   1.000
_cell.angle_alpha   90.00
_cell.angle_beta   90.00
_cell.angle_gamma   90.00
#
_symmetry.space_group_name_H-M   'P 1'
#
loop_
_entity.id
_entity.type
_entity.pdbx_description
1 polymer ?
#
loop_
_entity_poly.entity_id
_entity_poly.type
_entity_poly.pdbx_seq_one_letter_code
_entity_poly.pdbx_strand_id
1 'polypeptide(L)'
;IRRARNGEGPTLIECKTYRMRAHAEGMGESGYRSQEEIALWKDRDPIKTLRDRMLEDDLIATDDLKTIEAEIKTIVEEAAQFAADSPWPDGQTAISHVYQEE
;
A
#
# COMPACT_ATOMS: atom_id res chain seq x y z
N ILE A 1 9.02 20.85 -0.52
CA ILE A 1 8.45 21.87 0.37
C ILE A 1 9.45 23.01 0.57
N ARG A 2 10.69 22.77 1.03
CA ARG A 2 11.71 23.83 1.32
C ARG A 2 12.00 24.70 0.11
N ARG A 3 12.21 24.12 -1.09
CA ARG A 3 12.43 24.87 -2.34
C ARG A 3 11.28 25.85 -2.63
N ALA A 4 10.03 25.38 -2.54
CA ALA A 4 8.88 26.23 -2.80
C ALA A 4 8.78 27.39 -1.80
N ARG A 5 9.06 27.15 -0.52
CA ARG A 5 9.08 28.18 0.51
C ARG A 5 10.19 29.22 0.32
N ASN A 6 11.29 28.82 -0.29
CA ASN A 6 12.41 29.72 -0.64
C ASN A 6 12.19 30.48 -1.95
N GLY A 7 11.04 30.33 -2.61
CA GLY A 7 10.77 31.00 -3.88
C GLY A 7 11.47 30.39 -5.10
N GLU A 8 12.01 29.16 -4.97
CA GLU A 8 12.73 28.47 -6.04
C GLU A 8 11.79 27.79 -7.08
N GLY A 9 10.50 28.12 -7.02
CA GLY A 9 9.49 27.63 -7.94
C GLY A 9 8.90 26.26 -7.57
N PRO A 10 7.94 25.74 -8.37
CA PRO A 10 7.30 24.48 -8.15
C PRO A 10 8.24 23.29 -8.40
N THR A 11 7.86 22.14 -7.86
CA THR A 11 8.58 20.86 -8.06
C THR A 11 7.61 19.83 -8.57
N LEU A 12 7.90 19.21 -9.70
CA LEU A 12 7.22 18.01 -10.18
C LEU A 12 7.94 16.80 -9.61
N ILE A 13 7.19 15.90 -8.98
CA ILE A 13 7.71 14.63 -8.47
C ILE A 13 7.03 13.50 -9.24
N GLU A 14 7.82 12.74 -9.99
CA GLU A 14 7.36 11.50 -10.64
C GLU A 14 7.60 10.31 -9.69
N CYS A 15 6.51 9.69 -9.22
CA CYS A 15 6.57 8.49 -8.39
C CYS A 15 6.37 7.25 -9.27
N LYS A 16 7.44 6.55 -9.62
CA LYS A 16 7.38 5.31 -10.39
C LYS A 16 6.93 4.16 -9.50
N THR A 17 5.84 3.53 -9.88
CA THR A 17 5.24 2.42 -9.14
C THR A 17 4.81 1.30 -10.09
N TYR A 18 4.59 0.13 -9.54
CA TYR A 18 4.11 -1.04 -10.26
C TYR A 18 3.10 -1.81 -9.42
N ARG A 19 2.01 -2.25 -10.03
CA ARG A 19 1.02 -3.07 -9.36
C ARG A 19 1.48 -4.53 -9.33
N MET A 20 1.85 -5.05 -8.17
CA MET A 20 2.41 -6.40 -7.98
C MET A 20 1.38 -7.52 -8.12
N ARG A 21 0.09 -7.22 -7.90
CA ARG A 21 -1.01 -8.19 -7.98
C ARG A 21 -1.87 -7.99 -9.22
N ALA A 22 -2.72 -8.96 -9.53
CA ALA A 22 -3.74 -8.83 -10.56
C ALA A 22 -4.67 -7.64 -10.30
N HIS A 23 -5.38 -7.17 -11.32
CA HIS A 23 -6.26 -6.00 -11.20
C HIS A 23 -7.41 -6.23 -10.21
N ALA A 24 -7.94 -7.45 -10.16
CA ALA A 24 -9.02 -7.84 -9.26
C ALA A 24 -8.65 -9.15 -8.54
N GLU A 25 -9.11 -9.28 -7.28
CA GLU A 25 -8.98 -10.53 -6.53
C GLU A 25 -9.71 -11.67 -7.28
N GLY A 26 -9.09 -12.85 -7.28
CA GLY A 26 -9.62 -14.03 -7.98
C GLY A 26 -9.44 -14.02 -9.51
N MET A 27 -9.01 -12.93 -10.11
CA MET A 27 -8.63 -12.91 -11.52
C MET A 27 -7.14 -13.23 -11.67
N GLY A 28 -6.82 -14.18 -12.54
CA GLY A 28 -5.44 -14.40 -12.97
C GLY A 28 -4.88 -13.20 -13.73
N GLU A 29 -3.58 -13.21 -13.97
CA GLU A 29 -2.97 -12.23 -14.87
C GLU A 29 -3.57 -12.36 -16.27
N SER A 30 -4.08 -11.25 -16.78
CA SER A 30 -4.83 -11.23 -18.07
C SER A 30 -3.94 -11.31 -19.31
N GLY A 31 -2.67 -11.66 -19.16
CA GLY A 31 -1.73 -11.90 -20.27
C GLY A 31 -1.17 -10.65 -20.95
N TYR A 32 -1.54 -9.44 -20.51
CA TYR A 32 -0.98 -8.19 -21.04
C TYR A 32 0.38 -7.81 -20.43
N ARG A 33 0.79 -8.49 -19.36
CA ARG A 33 2.10 -8.34 -18.72
C ARG A 33 2.90 -9.62 -18.86
N SER A 34 4.18 -9.54 -19.20
CA SER A 34 5.03 -10.72 -19.22
C SER A 34 5.46 -11.14 -17.81
N GLN A 35 5.76 -12.42 -17.63
CA GLN A 35 6.24 -12.92 -16.35
C GLN A 35 7.62 -12.33 -16.01
N GLU A 36 8.43 -12.06 -17.01
CA GLU A 36 9.74 -11.42 -16.88
C GLU A 36 9.60 -9.98 -16.35
N GLU A 37 8.65 -9.23 -16.89
CA GLU A 37 8.34 -7.87 -16.41
C GLU A 37 7.90 -7.90 -14.94
N ILE A 38 6.98 -8.78 -14.59
CA ILE A 38 6.48 -8.93 -13.22
C ILE A 38 7.64 -9.30 -12.26
N ALA A 39 8.49 -10.23 -12.65
CA ALA A 39 9.64 -10.64 -11.84
C ALA A 39 10.62 -9.49 -11.62
N LEU A 40 10.94 -8.74 -12.67
CA LEU A 40 11.85 -7.59 -12.60
C LEU A 40 11.33 -6.49 -11.66
N TRP A 41 10.02 -6.24 -11.64
CA TRP A 41 9.44 -5.28 -10.72
C TRP A 41 9.33 -5.80 -9.30
N LYS A 42 9.10 -7.12 -9.10
CA LYS A 42 9.13 -7.75 -7.77
C LYS A 42 10.51 -7.63 -7.11
N ASP A 43 11.58 -7.76 -7.88
CA ASP A 43 12.94 -7.56 -7.37
C ASP A 43 13.20 -6.11 -6.92
N ARG A 44 12.43 -5.17 -7.45
CA ARG A 44 12.46 -3.74 -7.10
C ARG A 44 11.37 -3.36 -6.09
N ASP A 45 10.79 -4.31 -5.36
CA ASP A 45 9.81 -4.03 -4.31
C ASP A 45 10.39 -3.01 -3.33
N PRO A 46 9.74 -1.84 -3.15
CA PRO A 46 10.27 -0.78 -2.29
C PRO A 46 10.35 -1.19 -0.81
N ILE A 47 9.47 -2.07 -0.35
CA ILE A 47 9.50 -2.58 1.04
C ILE A 47 10.73 -3.45 1.22
N LYS A 48 10.96 -4.40 0.30
CA LYS A 48 12.17 -5.24 0.32
C LYS A 48 13.44 -4.40 0.24
N THR A 49 13.49 -3.48 -0.71
CA THR A 49 14.67 -2.62 -0.93
C THR A 49 14.98 -1.76 0.29
N LEU A 50 13.96 -1.18 0.92
CA LEU A 50 14.14 -0.38 2.14
C LEU A 50 14.62 -1.24 3.31
N ARG A 51 13.97 -2.40 3.52
CA ARG A 51 14.34 -3.35 4.55
C ARG A 51 15.81 -3.77 4.44
N ASP A 52 16.21 -4.21 3.25
CA ASP A 52 17.56 -4.70 3.00
C ASP A 52 18.58 -3.58 3.26
N ARG A 53 18.31 -2.36 2.81
CA ARG A 53 19.15 -1.19 3.07
C ARG A 53 19.24 -0.82 4.55
N MET A 54 18.12 -0.86 5.28
CA MET A 54 18.13 -0.56 6.73
C MET A 54 18.95 -1.56 7.52
N LEU A 55 18.94 -2.83 7.11
CA LEU A 55 19.80 -3.87 7.71
C LEU A 55 21.27 -3.67 7.33
N GLU A 56 21.59 -3.35 6.08
CA GLU A 56 22.95 -3.08 5.60
C GLU A 56 23.58 -1.86 6.28
N ASP A 57 22.78 -0.83 6.56
CA ASP A 57 23.20 0.41 7.21
C ASP A 57 23.14 0.32 8.76
N ASP A 58 22.86 -0.87 9.34
CA ASP A 58 22.69 -1.09 10.79
C ASP A 58 21.65 -0.17 11.46
N LEU A 59 20.65 0.27 10.71
CA LEU A 59 19.59 1.17 11.22
C LEU A 59 18.49 0.41 11.97
N ILE A 60 18.36 -0.89 11.74
CA ILE A 60 17.36 -1.76 12.37
C ILE A 60 17.92 -3.16 12.54
N ALA A 61 17.55 -3.85 13.61
CA ALA A 61 17.90 -5.26 13.81
C ALA A 61 16.84 -6.19 13.18
N THR A 62 17.25 -7.41 12.87
CA THR A 62 16.34 -8.43 12.31
C THR A 62 15.15 -8.71 13.24
N ASP A 63 15.35 -8.67 14.56
CA ASP A 63 14.27 -8.95 15.53
C ASP A 63 13.27 -7.78 15.61
N ASP A 64 13.70 -6.54 15.38
CA ASP A 64 12.78 -5.40 15.26
C ASP A 64 11.87 -5.56 14.05
N LEU A 65 12.41 -6.03 12.92
CA LEU A 65 11.60 -6.33 11.73
C LEU A 65 10.56 -7.40 11.98
N LYS A 66 10.93 -8.48 12.66
CA LYS A 66 9.96 -9.54 13.04
C LYS A 66 8.86 -9.01 13.94
N THR A 67 9.21 -8.12 14.86
CA THR A 67 8.24 -7.47 15.76
C THR A 67 7.26 -6.63 14.95
N ILE A 68 7.76 -5.77 14.06
CA ILE A 68 6.92 -4.95 13.16
C ILE A 68 6.01 -5.83 12.29
N GLU A 69 6.54 -6.90 11.69
CA GLU A 69 5.76 -7.82 10.87
C GLU A 69 4.63 -8.50 11.67
N ALA A 70 4.90 -8.90 12.91
CA ALA A 70 3.91 -9.50 13.79
C ALA A 70 2.82 -8.50 14.19
N GLU A 71 3.19 -7.27 14.53
CA GLU A 71 2.25 -6.20 14.87
C GLU A 71 1.33 -5.86 13.67
N ILE A 72 1.90 -5.68 12.50
CA ILE A 72 1.12 -5.39 11.29
C ILE A 72 0.18 -6.54 10.94
N LYS A 73 0.63 -7.79 11.08
CA LYS A 73 -0.22 -8.96 10.88
C LYS A 73 -1.44 -8.93 11.81
N THR A 74 -1.23 -8.66 13.09
CA THR A 74 -2.31 -8.54 14.09
C THR A 74 -3.29 -7.44 13.70
N ILE A 75 -2.81 -6.24 13.35
CA ILE A 75 -3.66 -5.13 12.92
C ILE A 75 -4.53 -5.51 11.70
N VAL A 76 -3.96 -6.21 10.73
CA VAL A 76 -4.70 -6.64 9.53
C VAL A 76 -5.76 -7.69 9.89
N GLU A 77 -5.44 -8.65 10.76
CA GLU A 77 -6.38 -9.68 11.24
C GLU A 77 -7.54 -9.05 12.03
N GLU A 78 -7.24 -8.11 12.92
CA GLU A 78 -8.26 -7.35 13.68
C GLU A 78 -9.15 -6.52 12.75
N ALA A 79 -8.59 -5.86 11.74
CA ALA A 79 -9.35 -5.10 10.76
C ALA A 79 -10.30 -6.00 9.93
N ALA A 80 -9.84 -7.18 9.54
CA ALA A 80 -10.65 -8.16 8.83
C ALA A 80 -11.80 -8.69 9.72
N GLN A 81 -11.49 -8.97 10.99
CA GLN A 81 -12.51 -9.40 11.96
C GLN A 81 -13.52 -8.30 12.22
N PHE A 82 -13.07 -7.05 12.41
CA PHE A 82 -13.95 -5.90 12.56
C PHE A 82 -14.92 -5.77 11.37
N ALA A 83 -14.45 -5.93 10.16
CA ALA A 83 -15.30 -5.87 8.96
C ALA A 83 -16.33 -7.01 8.94
N ALA A 84 -15.92 -8.23 9.34
CA ALA A 84 -16.80 -9.40 9.39
C ALA A 84 -17.91 -9.27 10.46
N ASP A 85 -17.60 -8.68 11.60
CA ASP A 85 -18.51 -8.51 12.74
C ASP A 85 -19.38 -7.25 12.62
N SER A 86 -19.04 -6.34 11.70
CA SER A 86 -19.78 -5.09 11.52
C SER A 86 -21.19 -5.36 11.00
N PRO A 87 -22.21 -4.65 11.52
CA PRO A 87 -23.57 -4.78 11.03
C PRO A 87 -23.68 -4.30 9.59
N TRP A 88 -24.59 -4.91 8.84
CA TRP A 88 -24.92 -4.42 7.50
C TRP A 88 -25.49 -3.00 7.57
N PRO A 89 -25.19 -2.12 6.59
CA PRO A 89 -25.78 -0.80 6.53
C PRO A 89 -27.30 -0.87 6.45
N ASP A 90 -27.99 0.08 7.09
CA ASP A 90 -29.44 0.22 6.90
C ASP A 90 -29.73 0.57 5.43
N GLY A 91 -30.67 -0.13 4.80
CA GLY A 91 -31.10 0.14 3.43
C GLY A 91 -31.56 1.58 3.19
N GLN A 92 -32.05 2.26 4.22
CA GLN A 92 -32.43 3.68 4.17
C GLN A 92 -31.23 4.59 3.90
N THR A 93 -30.02 4.20 4.31
CA THR A 93 -28.80 5.00 4.08
C THR A 93 -28.32 4.98 2.63
N ALA A 94 -28.86 4.09 1.78
CA ALA A 94 -28.46 3.98 0.38
C ALA A 94 -28.74 5.26 -0.45
N ILE A 95 -29.67 6.10 0.00
CA ILE A 95 -30.01 7.36 -0.63
C ILE A 95 -29.38 8.59 0.06
N SER A 96 -28.67 8.36 1.17
CA SER A 96 -27.96 9.42 1.91
C SER A 96 -26.60 9.69 1.28
N HIS A 97 -26.11 10.91 1.43
CA HIS A 97 -24.76 11.32 0.99
C HIS A 97 -24.48 11.15 -0.53
N VAL A 98 -25.53 11.06 -1.37
CA VAL A 98 -25.41 11.01 -2.82
C VAL A 98 -25.07 12.39 -3.40
N TYR A 99 -25.57 13.44 -2.78
CA TYR A 99 -25.30 14.83 -3.10
C TYR A 99 -24.82 15.57 -1.87
N GLN A 100 -24.27 16.77 -2.07
CA GLN A 100 -23.93 17.65 -0.96
C GLN A 100 -25.21 18.01 -0.21
N GLU A 101 -25.24 17.72 1.08
CA GLU A 101 -26.29 18.16 1.99
C GLU A 101 -25.98 19.62 2.40
N GLU A 102 -27.00 20.49 2.42
CA GLU A 102 -26.87 21.90 2.82
C GLU A 102 -26.75 22.06 4.35
#